data_b105344ed1fabc32fbd3d334c1a72e49
#
_entry.id   b105344ed1fabc32fbd3d334c1a72e49
#
_cell.length_a   1.000
_cell.length_b   1.000
_cell.length_c   1.000
_cell.angle_alpha   90.00
_cell.angle_beta   90.00
_cell.angle_gamma   90.00
#
_symmetry.space_group_name_H-M   'P 1'
#
loop_
_entity.id
_entity.type
_entity.pdbx_description
1 polymer ?
#
loop_
_entity_poly.entity_id
_entity_poly.type
_entity_poly.pdbx_seq_one_letter_code
_entity_poly.pdbx_strand_id
1 'polypeptide(L)'
;MGDLIAATVAAPRKSPKTLLQEWAQAAHHPLPLYRTLDVSGPEHKRGFVVEVEVAGNVAQGTGPSKRAAEEAAAAKLMELVTQ
;
A
#
# COMPACT_ATOMS: atom_id res chain seq x y z
N MET A 1 -11.15 16.58 27.53
CA MET A 1 -10.41 16.99 26.66
C MET A 1 -9.51 16.07 26.08
N GLY A 2 -8.59 15.64 26.70
CA GLY A 2 -7.66 14.75 26.13
C GLY A 2 -8.30 13.52 25.56
N ASP A 3 -9.38 13.15 26.09
CA ASP A 3 -10.04 11.99 25.59
C ASP A 3 -10.44 12.18 24.17
N LEU A 4 -10.79 13.34 23.78
CA LEU A 4 -11.13 13.57 22.43
C LEU A 4 -9.99 13.21 21.55
N ILE A 5 -8.84 13.60 21.96
CA ILE A 5 -7.67 13.32 21.20
C ILE A 5 -7.44 11.85 21.12
N ALA A 6 -7.68 11.17 22.21
CA ALA A 6 -7.53 9.74 22.22
C ALA A 6 -8.48 9.11 21.21
N ALA A 7 -9.68 9.58 21.17
CA ALA A 7 -10.64 9.06 20.23
C ALA A 7 -10.18 9.30 18.82
N THR A 8 -9.63 10.45 18.56
CA THR A 8 -9.12 10.76 17.26
C THR A 8 -7.97 9.83 16.91
N VAL A 9 -7.12 9.59 17.86
CA VAL A 9 -6.00 8.69 17.63
C VAL A 9 -6.48 7.30 17.33
N ALA A 10 -7.54 6.91 18.01
CA ALA A 10 -8.08 5.58 17.81
C ALA A 10 -8.73 5.43 16.46
N ALA A 11 -9.08 6.52 15.81
CA ALA A 11 -9.68 6.44 14.50
C ALA A 11 -8.71 5.72 13.58
N PRO A 12 -9.21 4.76 12.81
CA PRO A 12 -8.34 4.00 11.94
C PRO A 12 -7.69 4.90 10.90
N ARG A 13 -6.42 4.70 10.71
CA ARG A 13 -5.74 5.37 9.64
C ARG A 13 -6.03 4.62 8.36
N LYS A 14 -6.11 5.34 7.28
CA LYS A 14 -6.27 4.70 6.00
C LYS A 14 -4.99 3.95 5.67
N SER A 15 -5.14 2.76 5.12
CA SER A 15 -3.97 1.98 4.72
C SER A 15 -3.33 2.61 3.49
N PRO A 16 -2.07 2.30 3.23
CA PRO A 16 -1.42 2.80 2.01
C PRO A 16 -2.18 2.45 0.75
N LYS A 17 -2.79 1.27 0.69
CA LYS A 17 -3.59 0.89 -0.48
C LYS A 17 -4.77 1.82 -0.65
N THR A 18 -5.44 2.16 0.44
CA THR A 18 -6.59 3.05 0.40
C THR A 18 -6.16 4.45 -0.04
N LEU A 19 -5.06 4.94 0.51
CA LEU A 19 -4.55 6.26 0.15
C LEU A 19 -4.18 6.31 -1.32
N LEU A 20 -3.55 5.27 -1.82
CA LEU A 20 -3.17 5.22 -3.23
C LEU A 20 -4.40 5.19 -4.12
N GLN A 21 -5.42 4.44 -3.73
CA GLN A 21 -6.65 4.37 -4.48
C GLN A 21 -7.32 5.75 -4.54
N GLU A 22 -7.38 6.43 -3.41
CA GLU A 22 -8.00 7.75 -3.36
C GLU A 22 -7.21 8.76 -4.21
N TRP A 23 -5.90 8.67 -4.16
CA TRP A 23 -5.08 9.54 -4.98
C TRP A 23 -5.34 9.29 -6.46
N ALA A 24 -5.42 8.03 -6.85
CA ALA A 24 -5.66 7.69 -8.25
C ALA A 24 -7.01 8.21 -8.71
N GLN A 25 -8.04 8.04 -7.88
CA GLN A 25 -9.37 8.52 -8.22
C GLN A 25 -9.43 10.03 -8.31
N ALA A 26 -8.78 10.71 -7.38
CA ALA A 26 -8.78 12.17 -7.39
C ALA A 26 -8.08 12.72 -8.62
N ALA A 27 -7.10 12.01 -9.12
CA ALA A 27 -6.35 12.43 -10.31
C ALA A 27 -6.95 11.86 -11.59
N HIS A 28 -8.09 11.18 -11.49
CA HIS A 28 -8.75 10.57 -12.66
C HIS A 28 -7.88 9.51 -13.33
N HIS A 29 -7.05 8.83 -12.56
CA HIS A 29 -6.28 7.70 -13.06
C HIS A 29 -7.05 6.41 -12.89
N PRO A 30 -6.70 5.37 -13.64
CA PRO A 30 -7.29 4.05 -13.39
C PRO A 30 -6.89 3.54 -12.01
N LEU A 31 -7.65 2.58 -11.51
CA LEU A 31 -7.35 2.00 -10.21
C LEU A 31 -5.99 1.33 -10.23
N PRO A 32 -5.31 1.30 -9.08
CA PRO A 32 -4.01 0.64 -8.99
C PRO A 32 -4.11 -0.83 -9.36
N LEU A 33 -3.10 -1.31 -10.08
CA LEU A 33 -2.99 -2.72 -10.43
C LEU A 33 -1.88 -3.33 -9.61
N TYR A 34 -2.19 -4.43 -8.94
CA TYR A 34 -1.22 -5.13 -8.11
C TYR A 34 -0.88 -6.47 -8.72
N ARG A 35 0.40 -6.81 -8.72
CA ARG A 35 0.87 -8.10 -9.24
C ARG A 35 1.85 -8.70 -8.28
N THR A 36 1.69 -9.99 -8.00
CA THR A 36 2.67 -10.71 -7.20
C THR A 36 3.80 -11.13 -8.12
N LEU A 37 4.99 -10.64 -7.85
CA LEU A 37 6.15 -10.94 -8.68
C LEU A 37 6.89 -12.16 -8.18
N ASP A 38 6.89 -12.40 -6.89
CA ASP A 38 7.65 -13.50 -6.34
C ASP A 38 7.08 -13.91 -4.99
N VAL A 39 7.21 -15.19 -4.70
CA VAL A 39 6.85 -15.75 -3.40
C VAL A 39 7.97 -16.70 -3.05
N SER A 40 8.66 -16.45 -1.96
CA SER A 40 9.80 -17.28 -1.59
C SER A 40 9.81 -17.57 -0.11
N GLY A 41 10.62 -18.54 0.28
CA GLY A 41 10.76 -18.91 1.66
C GLY A 41 9.81 -20.02 2.06
N PRO A 42 10.08 -20.66 3.22
CA PRO A 42 9.23 -21.73 3.73
C PRO A 42 7.88 -21.18 4.20
N GLU A 43 6.93 -22.06 4.36
CA GLU A 43 5.58 -21.63 4.73
C GLU A 43 5.53 -20.73 5.95
N HIS A 44 6.35 -20.98 6.93
CA HIS A 44 6.32 -20.21 8.16
C HIS A 44 7.14 -18.93 8.07
N LYS A 45 7.84 -18.73 6.95
CA LYS A 45 8.61 -17.50 6.73
C LYS A 45 8.56 -17.11 5.27
N ARG A 46 7.36 -17.10 4.74
CA ARG A 46 7.20 -16.78 3.33
C ARG A 46 7.36 -15.28 3.09
N GLY A 47 8.08 -14.96 2.02
CA GLY A 47 8.24 -13.57 1.62
C GLY A 47 7.54 -13.36 0.29
N PHE A 48 6.83 -12.24 0.18
CA PHE A 48 6.12 -11.89 -1.04
C PHE A 48 6.70 -10.61 -1.61
N VAL A 49 6.81 -10.55 -2.93
CA VAL A 49 7.18 -9.33 -3.63
C VAL A 49 6.01 -8.96 -4.54
N VAL A 50 5.49 -7.76 -4.36
CA VAL A 50 4.34 -7.30 -5.12
C VAL A 50 4.69 -6.00 -5.82
N GLU A 51 4.23 -5.86 -7.04
CA GLU A 51 4.38 -4.63 -7.79
C GLU A 51 3.03 -3.95 -7.91
N VAL A 52 3.01 -2.63 -7.81
CA VAL A 52 1.79 -1.85 -8.04
C VAL A 52 2.08 -0.83 -9.14
N GLU A 53 1.09 -0.62 -9.99
CA GLU A 53 1.23 0.32 -11.10
C GLU A 53 0.02 1.24 -11.17
N VAL A 54 0.26 2.53 -11.30
CA VAL A 54 -0.80 3.52 -11.52
C VAL A 54 -0.29 4.56 -12.49
N ALA A 55 -0.98 4.71 -13.62
CA ALA A 55 -0.69 5.79 -14.57
C ALA A 55 0.78 5.84 -14.98
N GLY A 56 1.38 4.69 -15.17
CA GLY A 56 2.78 4.63 -15.59
C GLY A 56 3.79 4.67 -14.46
N ASN A 57 3.33 4.90 -13.23
CA ASN A 57 4.21 4.86 -12.08
C ASN A 57 4.19 3.45 -11.49
N VAL A 58 5.36 2.94 -11.18
CA VAL A 58 5.50 1.57 -10.71
C VAL A 58 6.34 1.55 -9.45
N ALA A 59 5.93 0.73 -8.49
CA ALA A 59 6.72 0.53 -7.28
C ALA A 59 6.55 -0.90 -6.80
N GLN A 60 7.50 -1.36 -6.02
CA GLN A 60 7.47 -2.71 -5.49
C GLN A 60 7.54 -2.67 -3.98
N GLY A 61 6.94 -3.67 -3.36
CA GLY A 61 6.99 -3.82 -1.92
C GLY A 61 7.15 -5.27 -1.56
N THR A 62 7.67 -5.51 -0.38
CA THR A 62 7.86 -6.86 0.13
C THR A 62 7.21 -6.98 1.50
N GLY A 63 6.84 -8.19 1.86
CA GLY A 63 6.25 -8.43 3.15
C GLY A 63 6.05 -9.91 3.42
N PRO A 64 5.69 -10.25 4.66
CA PRO A 64 5.50 -11.65 5.03
C PRO A 64 4.18 -12.23 4.54
N SER A 65 3.32 -11.40 3.97
CA SER A 65 2.09 -11.88 3.36
C SER A 65 1.83 -11.05 2.10
N LYS A 66 0.94 -11.57 1.26
CA LYS A 66 0.59 -10.84 0.04
C LYS A 66 0.07 -9.46 0.39
N ARG A 67 -0.82 -9.38 1.38
CA ARG A 67 -1.38 -8.10 1.78
C ARG A 67 -0.31 -7.14 2.28
N ALA A 68 0.61 -7.63 3.12
CA ALA A 68 1.67 -6.78 3.62
C ALA A 68 2.55 -6.27 2.49
N ALA A 69 2.85 -7.11 1.51
CA ALA A 69 3.64 -6.70 0.36
C ALA A 69 2.91 -5.68 -0.48
N GLU A 70 1.60 -5.85 -0.66
CA GLU A 70 0.80 -4.88 -1.40
C GLU A 70 0.78 -3.53 -0.70
N GLU A 71 0.63 -3.53 0.63
CA GLU A 71 0.64 -2.28 1.38
C GLU A 71 2.00 -1.59 1.27
N ALA A 72 3.07 -2.38 1.33
CA ALA A 72 4.40 -1.82 1.20
C ALA A 72 4.61 -1.21 -0.18
N ALA A 73 4.12 -1.89 -1.23
CA ALA A 73 4.24 -1.38 -2.58
C ALA A 73 3.45 -0.08 -2.74
N ALA A 74 2.23 -0.03 -2.18
CA ALA A 74 1.41 1.16 -2.26
C ALA A 74 2.05 2.33 -1.54
N ALA A 75 2.63 2.08 -0.37
CA ALA A 75 3.30 3.14 0.37
C ALA A 75 4.47 3.70 -0.42
N LYS A 76 5.22 2.81 -1.05
CA LYS A 76 6.36 3.23 -1.85
C LYS A 76 5.90 4.09 -3.04
N LEU A 77 4.84 3.67 -3.70
CA LEU A 77 4.35 4.43 -4.84
C LEU A 77 3.82 5.79 -4.40
N MET A 78 3.13 5.85 -3.26
CA MET A 78 2.66 7.14 -2.75
C MET A 78 3.82 8.09 -2.51
N GLU A 79 4.94 7.59 -2.00
CA GLU A 79 6.11 8.43 -1.81
C GLU A 79 6.61 9.00 -3.13
N LEU A 80 6.56 8.19 -4.18
CA LEU A 80 7.04 8.62 -5.48
C LEU A 80 6.15 9.69 -6.10
N VAL A 81 4.84 9.55 -5.94
CA VAL A 81 3.91 10.45 -6.61
C VAL A 81 3.56 11.69 -5.80
N THR A 82 3.92 11.73 -4.53
CA THR A 82 3.61 12.89 -3.69
C THR A 82 4.83 13.74 -3.36
N GLN A 83 5.95 13.45 -3.96
CA GLN A 83 7.14 14.27 -3.76
C GLN A 83 7.08 15.55 -4.52
#